data_09730d7016036a4dbc4bd7aedcb2b2ea
#
_entry.id   09730d7016036a4dbc4bd7aedcb2b2ea
#
_cell.length_a   1.000
_cell.length_b   1.000
_cell.length_c   1.000
_cell.angle_alpha   90.00
_cell.angle_beta   90.00
_cell.angle_gamma   90.00
#
_symmetry.space_group_name_H-M   'P 1'
#
loop_
_entity.id
_entity.type
_entity.pdbx_description
1 polymer ?
#
loop_
_entity_poly.entity_id
_entity_poly.type
_entity_poly.pdbx_seq_one_letter_code
_entity_poly.pdbx_strand_id
1 'polypeptide(L)'
;MLKSKDIIIRPTNIHSKDNLYRVAYKNKTFHIDTVNEKYHTSLSIKRTDEFISWCKSNIRSSRYIVHTMLQPPNQLTYPLHIRTILQKNKEQTWNVIGQFIQKSSFPNQLLPSATDDDSLHSFSKIKYVLSSTGVQLLQDALHDIINEVFQTLDQSYSSLFELELSTIMDQKGAIWLMYVNTIPPYEQYIRHSDSLAEKIFHGPLKFSRFTP
;
A
#
# COMPACT_ATOMS: atom_id res chain seq x y z
N MET A 1 6.42 24.01 17.52
CA MET A 1 5.01 23.62 17.73
C MET A 1 4.62 22.62 16.66
N LEU A 2 4.65 21.33 16.93
CA LEU A 2 4.15 20.30 16.02
C LEU A 2 2.65 20.50 15.90
N LYS A 3 2.18 21.05 14.78
CA LYS A 3 0.76 21.00 14.44
C LYS A 3 0.34 19.54 14.46
N SER A 4 -0.77 19.22 15.09
CA SER A 4 -1.33 17.88 15.26
C SER A 4 -1.35 17.10 13.95
N LYS A 5 -0.29 16.35 13.68
CA LYS A 5 -0.28 15.40 12.56
C LYS A 5 -0.56 14.04 13.16
N ASP A 6 -1.63 13.44 12.72
CA ASP A 6 -1.86 12.03 12.99
C ASP A 6 -0.71 11.23 12.36
N ILE A 7 -0.19 10.27 13.10
CA ILE A 7 0.85 9.36 12.62
C ILE A 7 0.33 7.93 12.58
N ILE A 8 0.92 7.15 11.72
CA ILE A 8 0.70 5.71 11.63
C ILE A 8 1.98 5.01 12.07
N ILE A 9 1.81 4.01 12.90
CA ILE A 9 2.86 3.10 13.33
C ILE A 9 2.43 1.71 12.84
N ARG A 10 3.18 1.16 11.90
CA ARG A 10 2.83 -0.11 11.26
C ARG A 10 4.01 -1.08 11.24
N PRO A 11 3.76 -2.39 11.23
CA PRO A 11 4.79 -3.37 11.01
C PRO A 11 5.55 -3.13 9.71
N THR A 12 6.83 -3.44 9.69
CA THR A 12 7.65 -3.43 8.46
C THR A 12 7.21 -4.52 7.50
N ASN A 13 6.79 -5.67 8.03
CA ASN A 13 6.20 -6.74 7.25
C ASN A 13 4.68 -6.58 7.22
N ILE A 14 4.12 -6.34 6.04
CA ILE A 14 2.67 -6.15 5.82
C ILE A 14 1.84 -7.42 6.09
N HIS A 15 2.45 -8.59 6.01
CA HIS A 15 1.82 -9.88 6.34
C HIS A 15 1.96 -10.23 7.82
N SER A 16 2.52 -9.32 8.63
CA SER A 16 2.59 -9.51 10.07
C SER A 16 1.19 -9.46 10.67
N LYS A 17 0.94 -10.34 11.62
CA LYS A 17 -0.26 -10.27 12.48
C LYS A 17 -0.15 -9.22 13.58
N ASP A 18 0.96 -8.47 13.60
CA ASP A 18 1.17 -7.39 14.56
C ASP A 18 0.18 -6.24 14.30
N ASN A 19 -0.12 -5.50 15.34
CA ASN A 19 -1.09 -4.42 15.27
C ASN A 19 -0.56 -3.23 14.47
N LEU A 20 -1.45 -2.57 13.74
CA LEU A 20 -1.27 -1.24 13.20
C LEU A 20 -1.87 -0.22 14.18
N TYR A 21 -1.16 0.88 14.41
CA TYR A 21 -1.62 1.94 15.29
C TYR A 21 -1.71 3.26 14.55
N ARG A 22 -2.83 3.95 14.74
CA ARG A 22 -2.95 5.37 14.44
C ARG A 22 -2.81 6.13 15.75
N VAL A 23 -1.95 7.14 15.80
CA VAL A 23 -1.76 7.99 16.95
C VAL A 23 -2.03 9.43 16.59
N ALA A 24 -2.99 10.05 17.26
CA ALA A 24 -3.33 11.46 17.14
C ALA A 24 -3.11 12.17 18.46
N TYR A 25 -2.49 13.36 18.43
CA TYR A 25 -2.38 14.19 19.63
C TYR A 25 -3.30 15.41 19.52
N LYS A 26 -4.39 15.39 20.28
CA LYS A 26 -5.42 16.44 20.25
C LYS A 26 -5.83 16.78 21.69
N ASN A 27 -6.02 18.06 21.99
CA ASN A 27 -6.49 18.53 23.29
C ASN A 27 -5.65 17.98 24.47
N LYS A 28 -4.31 17.98 24.31
CA LYS A 28 -3.36 17.45 25.32
C LYS A 28 -3.57 15.96 25.64
N THR A 29 -4.15 15.20 24.72
CA THR A 29 -4.43 13.77 24.88
C THR A 29 -3.91 13.02 23.65
N PHE A 30 -3.24 11.90 23.85
CA PHE A 30 -2.90 10.94 22.83
C PHE A 30 -4.09 10.02 22.60
N HIS A 31 -4.62 10.00 21.41
CA HIS A 31 -5.65 9.06 20.96
C HIS A 31 -4.97 8.00 20.12
N ILE A 32 -5.11 6.76 20.51
CA ILE A 32 -4.46 5.61 19.89
C ILE A 32 -5.54 4.67 19.40
N ASP A 33 -5.67 4.57 18.10
CA ASP A 33 -6.52 3.56 17.46
C ASP A 33 -5.66 2.37 17.07
N THR A 34 -6.02 1.18 17.54
CA THR A 34 -5.35 -0.08 17.22
C THR A 34 -6.21 -0.85 16.26
N VAL A 35 -5.62 -1.28 15.16
CA VAL A 35 -6.30 -2.06 14.12
C VAL A 35 -5.50 -3.33 13.87
N ASN A 36 -6.18 -4.46 13.85
CA ASN A 36 -5.68 -5.71 13.29
C ASN A 36 -6.83 -6.46 12.59
N GLU A 37 -6.55 -7.65 12.07
CA GLU A 37 -7.55 -8.45 11.33
C GLU A 37 -8.80 -8.80 12.14
N LYS A 38 -8.75 -8.74 13.47
CA LYS A 38 -9.80 -9.26 14.35
C LYS A 38 -10.56 -8.18 15.12
N TYR A 39 -9.92 -7.04 15.37
CA TYR A 39 -10.53 -6.02 16.23
C TYR A 39 -10.01 -4.61 15.91
N HIS A 40 -10.83 -3.65 16.27
CA HIS A 40 -10.48 -2.24 16.33
C HIS A 40 -10.74 -1.75 17.74
N THR A 41 -9.73 -1.15 18.37
CA THR A 41 -9.84 -0.59 19.73
C THR A 41 -9.26 0.80 19.75
N SER A 42 -9.79 1.64 20.65
CA SER A 42 -9.31 3.01 20.86
C SER A 42 -8.94 3.22 22.32
N LEU A 43 -7.79 3.85 22.54
CA LEU A 43 -7.25 4.20 23.84
C LEU A 43 -6.93 5.69 23.89
N SER A 44 -7.17 6.33 25.03
CA SER A 44 -6.80 7.74 25.24
C SER A 44 -5.86 7.86 26.44
N ILE A 45 -4.70 8.49 26.22
CA ILE A 45 -3.67 8.69 27.24
C ILE A 45 -3.40 10.19 27.37
N LYS A 46 -3.52 10.72 28.58
CA LYS A 46 -3.28 12.15 28.85
C LYS A 46 -1.84 12.48 29.20
N ARG A 47 -1.15 11.56 29.85
CA ARG A 47 0.22 11.77 30.34
C ARG A 47 1.25 11.25 29.36
N THR A 48 2.30 12.03 29.14
CA THR A 48 3.38 11.68 28.21
C THR A 48 4.19 10.46 28.67
N ASP A 49 4.41 10.31 29.98
CA ASP A 49 5.14 9.17 30.52
C ASP A 49 4.36 7.85 30.35
N GLU A 50 3.03 7.89 30.51
CA GLU A 50 2.17 6.75 30.22
C GLU A 50 2.18 6.39 28.71
N PHE A 51 2.17 7.40 27.85
CA PHE A 51 2.28 7.17 26.39
C PHE A 51 3.63 6.54 26.02
N ILE A 52 4.74 7.03 26.59
CA ILE A 52 6.07 6.44 26.39
C ILE A 52 6.10 4.98 26.87
N SER A 53 5.53 4.70 28.02
CA SER A 53 5.44 3.34 28.57
C SER A 53 4.61 2.43 27.67
N TRP A 54 3.50 2.94 27.16
CA TRP A 54 2.67 2.23 26.16
C TRP A 54 3.47 1.93 24.89
N CYS A 55 4.21 2.91 24.35
CA CYS A 55 5.06 2.69 23.18
C CYS A 55 6.09 1.57 23.42
N LYS A 56 6.79 1.59 24.54
CA LYS A 56 7.78 0.57 24.91
C LYS A 56 7.18 -0.84 25.00
N SER A 57 5.94 -0.94 25.48
CA SER A 57 5.24 -2.21 25.64
C SER A 57 4.66 -2.78 24.34
N ASN A 58 4.26 -1.89 23.40
CA ASN A 58 3.49 -2.31 22.23
C ASN A 58 4.28 -2.23 20.91
N ILE A 59 5.34 -1.41 20.85
CA ILE A 59 6.10 -1.15 19.63
C ILE A 59 7.52 -1.70 19.79
N ARG A 60 7.84 -2.72 19.00
CA ARG A 60 9.22 -3.22 18.89
C ARG A 60 9.90 -2.49 17.74
N SER A 61 10.86 -1.62 18.05
CA SER A 61 11.49 -0.69 17.09
C SER A 61 12.02 -1.35 15.82
N SER A 62 12.54 -2.58 15.90
CA SER A 62 13.05 -3.34 14.76
C SER A 62 11.97 -3.89 13.81
N ARG A 63 10.70 -3.80 14.20
CA ARG A 63 9.56 -4.37 13.45
C ARG A 63 8.54 -3.35 12.99
N TYR A 64 8.72 -2.08 13.32
CA TYR A 64 7.76 -1.03 13.03
C TYR A 64 8.41 0.15 12.30
N ILE A 65 7.64 0.76 11.44
CA ILE A 65 7.94 2.04 10.82
C ILE A 65 6.86 3.05 11.19
N VAL A 66 7.24 4.31 11.24
CA VAL A 66 6.36 5.43 11.57
C VAL A 66 6.31 6.38 10.37
N HIS A 67 5.12 6.76 9.99
CA HIS A 67 4.92 7.78 8.96
C HIS A 67 3.70 8.65 9.26
N THR A 68 3.61 9.80 8.62
CA THR A 68 2.44 10.67 8.73
C THR A 68 1.21 9.98 8.14
N MET A 69 0.05 10.14 8.78
CA MET A 69 -1.20 9.70 8.21
C MET A 69 -1.51 10.50 6.94
N LEU A 70 -1.69 9.79 5.84
CA LEU A 70 -2.13 10.36 4.58
C LEU A 70 -3.66 10.50 4.61
N GLN A 71 -4.14 11.71 4.37
CA GLN A 71 -5.58 11.94 4.26
C GLN A 71 -6.04 11.55 2.86
N PRO A 72 -7.20 10.87 2.72
CA PRO A 72 -7.74 10.57 1.40
C PRO A 72 -8.12 11.85 0.65
N PRO A 73 -8.22 11.82 -0.67
CA PRO A 73 -8.81 12.92 -1.45
C PRO A 73 -10.18 13.31 -0.90
N ASN A 74 -10.49 14.61 -0.91
CA ASN A 74 -11.74 15.16 -0.32
C ASN A 74 -13.02 14.52 -0.88
N GLN A 75 -12.95 13.94 -2.06
CA GLN A 75 -14.07 13.26 -2.73
C GLN A 75 -14.26 11.82 -2.23
N LEU A 76 -13.31 11.30 -1.44
CA LEU A 76 -13.29 9.92 -0.96
C LEU A 76 -13.37 9.89 0.55
N THR A 77 -14.22 9.01 1.05
CA THR A 77 -14.30 8.70 2.48
C THR A 77 -13.18 7.76 2.96
N TYR A 78 -12.49 7.12 2.00
CA TYR A 78 -11.45 6.11 2.27
C TYR A 78 -10.20 6.43 1.44
N PRO A 79 -9.00 6.07 1.94
CA PRO A 79 -7.78 6.09 1.13
C PRO A 79 -7.95 5.25 -0.14
N LEU A 80 -7.50 5.78 -1.26
CA LEU A 80 -7.47 5.07 -2.53
C LEU A 80 -6.14 4.35 -2.65
N HIS A 81 -6.16 3.04 -2.47
CA HIS A 81 -5.01 2.18 -2.70
C HIS A 81 -4.99 1.73 -4.16
N ILE A 82 -3.81 1.77 -4.73
CA ILE A 82 -3.57 1.29 -6.09
C ILE A 82 -2.50 0.21 -6.00
N ARG A 83 -2.84 -0.97 -6.51
CA ARG A 83 -1.93 -2.09 -6.61
C ARG A 83 -1.53 -2.28 -8.05
N THR A 84 -0.25 -2.30 -8.31
CA THR A 84 0.32 -2.48 -9.65
C THR A 84 1.20 -3.72 -9.65
N ILE A 85 0.86 -4.68 -10.49
CA ILE A 85 1.61 -5.91 -10.68
C ILE A 85 2.50 -5.76 -11.90
N LEU A 86 3.77 -6.05 -11.71
CA LEU A 86 4.83 -5.86 -12.67
C LEU A 86 5.58 -7.17 -12.87
N GLN A 87 5.93 -7.47 -14.11
CA GLN A 87 6.81 -8.59 -14.47
C GLN A 87 7.80 -8.16 -15.53
N LYS A 88 9.00 -8.74 -15.48
CA LYS A 88 9.98 -8.61 -16.57
C LYS A 88 9.57 -9.46 -17.77
N ASN A 89 9.77 -8.91 -18.95
CA ASN A 89 9.66 -9.67 -20.18
C ASN A 89 11.01 -10.33 -20.56
N LYS A 90 11.03 -11.00 -21.70
CA LYS A 90 12.25 -11.66 -22.21
C LYS A 90 13.41 -10.69 -22.48
N GLU A 91 13.13 -9.43 -22.74
CA GLU A 91 14.11 -8.36 -22.93
C GLU A 91 14.61 -7.75 -21.61
N GLN A 92 14.27 -8.35 -20.47
CA GLN A 92 14.57 -7.86 -19.11
C GLN A 92 13.95 -6.48 -18.80
N THR A 93 12.93 -6.06 -19.56
CA THR A 93 12.20 -4.82 -19.29
C THR A 93 10.96 -5.08 -18.44
N TRP A 94 10.67 -4.18 -17.54
CA TRP A 94 9.52 -4.27 -16.68
C TRP A 94 8.24 -3.85 -17.40
N ASN A 95 7.19 -4.65 -17.24
CA ASN A 95 5.88 -4.37 -17.80
C ASN A 95 4.80 -4.43 -16.73
N VAL A 96 3.87 -3.50 -16.82
CA VAL A 96 2.65 -3.53 -16.01
C VAL A 96 1.73 -4.61 -16.58
N ILE A 97 1.52 -5.68 -15.83
CA ILE A 97 0.61 -6.76 -16.23
C ILE A 97 -0.79 -6.61 -15.67
N GLY A 98 -0.95 -5.87 -14.56
CA GLY A 98 -2.24 -5.57 -13.97
C GLY A 98 -2.20 -4.38 -13.03
N GLN A 99 -3.29 -3.62 -13.02
CA GLN A 99 -3.52 -2.54 -12.06
C GLN A 99 -4.91 -2.66 -11.47
N PHE A 100 -4.99 -2.43 -10.16
CA PHE A 100 -6.21 -2.55 -9.39
C PHE A 100 -6.34 -1.38 -8.42
N ILE A 101 -7.58 -1.01 -8.13
CA ILE A 101 -7.90 -0.14 -7.00
C ILE A 101 -8.49 -0.98 -5.88
N GLN A 102 -8.08 -0.70 -4.67
CA GLN A 102 -8.59 -1.36 -3.48
C GLN A 102 -9.11 -0.30 -2.52
N LYS A 103 -10.36 -0.47 -2.08
CA LYS A 103 -10.93 0.36 -1.04
C LYS A 103 -10.53 -0.19 0.33
N SER A 104 -10.23 0.70 1.25
CA SER A 104 -10.04 0.30 2.63
C SER A 104 -11.39 0.02 3.29
N SER A 105 -11.51 -1.04 4.06
CA SER A 105 -12.74 -1.40 4.78
C SER A 105 -13.08 -0.42 5.90
N PHE A 106 -12.08 0.32 6.38
CA PHE A 106 -12.27 1.31 7.44
C PHE A 106 -11.73 2.68 7.03
N PRO A 107 -12.43 3.79 7.36
CA PRO A 107 -12.03 5.15 6.97
C PRO A 107 -10.62 5.57 7.38
N ASN A 108 -10.09 4.95 8.43
CA ASN A 108 -8.78 5.25 8.99
C ASN A 108 -7.73 4.18 8.69
N GLN A 109 -8.07 3.18 7.90
CA GLN A 109 -7.18 2.08 7.57
C GLN A 109 -6.28 2.48 6.40
N LEU A 110 -4.99 2.67 6.66
CA LEU A 110 -4.00 3.03 5.65
C LEU A 110 -3.52 1.87 4.79
N LEU A 111 -3.77 0.65 5.23
CA LEU A 111 -3.46 -0.56 4.47
C LEU A 111 -4.72 -1.40 4.42
N PRO A 112 -5.21 -1.75 3.23
CA PRO A 112 -6.30 -2.71 3.11
C PRO A 112 -5.82 -4.05 3.67
N SER A 113 -6.73 -4.77 4.33
CA SER A 113 -6.45 -6.15 4.73
C SER A 113 -6.13 -6.99 3.50
N ALA A 114 -5.14 -7.85 3.61
CA ALA A 114 -4.83 -8.81 2.54
C ALA A 114 -5.99 -9.78 2.26
N THR A 115 -6.93 -9.90 3.20
CA THR A 115 -8.09 -10.80 3.11
C THR A 115 -9.34 -10.15 2.53
N ASP A 116 -9.30 -8.85 2.20
CA ASP A 116 -10.46 -8.08 1.74
C ASP A 116 -10.62 -8.20 0.20
N ASP A 117 -10.91 -9.39 -0.27
CA ASP A 117 -11.08 -9.71 -1.70
C ASP A 117 -12.19 -8.86 -2.35
N ASP A 118 -13.29 -8.59 -1.64
CA ASP A 118 -14.43 -7.82 -2.15
C ASP A 118 -14.11 -6.33 -2.38
N SER A 119 -13.02 -5.84 -1.84
CA SER A 119 -12.58 -4.45 -1.97
C SER A 119 -11.75 -4.18 -3.23
N LEU A 120 -11.29 -5.23 -3.92
CA LEU A 120 -10.42 -5.13 -5.09
C LEU A 120 -11.24 -4.92 -6.36
N HIS A 121 -10.89 -3.90 -7.13
CA HIS A 121 -11.58 -3.55 -8.37
C HIS A 121 -10.58 -3.28 -9.49
N SER A 122 -11.00 -3.52 -10.73
CA SER A 122 -10.21 -3.12 -11.90
C SER A 122 -9.88 -1.62 -11.86
N PHE A 123 -8.66 -1.26 -12.23
CA PHE A 123 -8.22 0.14 -12.33
C PHE A 123 -9.10 0.99 -13.27
N SER A 124 -9.71 0.38 -14.26
CA SER A 124 -10.65 1.08 -15.16
C SER A 124 -11.83 1.74 -14.43
N LYS A 125 -12.16 1.29 -13.22
CA LYS A 125 -13.21 1.92 -12.39
C LYS A 125 -12.78 3.27 -11.79
N ILE A 126 -11.49 3.64 -11.86
CA ILE A 126 -10.99 4.91 -11.34
C ILE A 126 -11.66 6.13 -11.97
N LYS A 127 -12.10 6.00 -13.22
CA LYS A 127 -12.87 7.05 -13.94
C LYS A 127 -14.20 7.44 -13.29
N TYR A 128 -14.73 6.60 -12.40
CA TYR A 128 -15.94 6.93 -11.63
C TYR A 128 -15.61 7.72 -10.36
N VAL A 129 -14.33 7.83 -10.04
CA VAL A 129 -13.84 8.48 -8.82
C VAL A 129 -13.12 9.77 -9.14
N LEU A 130 -12.38 9.80 -10.25
CA LEU A 130 -11.60 10.95 -10.70
C LEU A 130 -12.09 11.45 -12.05
N SER A 131 -11.90 12.74 -12.29
CA SER A 131 -12.08 13.32 -13.63
C SER A 131 -11.07 12.73 -14.63
N SER A 132 -11.32 12.89 -15.93
CA SER A 132 -10.38 12.43 -16.97
C SER A 132 -8.97 12.99 -16.79
N THR A 133 -8.86 14.29 -16.46
CA THR A 133 -7.57 14.92 -16.15
C THR A 133 -6.94 14.31 -14.89
N GLY A 134 -7.74 14.04 -13.85
CA GLY A 134 -7.27 13.39 -12.64
C GLY A 134 -6.76 11.97 -12.88
N VAL A 135 -7.40 11.22 -13.77
CA VAL A 135 -6.94 9.88 -14.18
C VAL A 135 -5.60 9.98 -14.89
N GLN A 136 -5.43 10.92 -15.82
CA GLN A 136 -4.17 11.10 -16.53
C GLN A 136 -3.02 11.45 -15.58
N LEU A 137 -3.23 12.44 -14.71
CA LEU A 137 -2.23 12.83 -13.71
C LEU A 137 -1.85 11.66 -12.79
N LEU A 138 -2.82 10.84 -12.40
CA LEU A 138 -2.56 9.63 -11.62
C LEU A 138 -1.71 8.62 -12.39
N GLN A 139 -2.02 8.39 -13.67
CA GLN A 139 -1.24 7.46 -14.51
C GLN A 139 0.19 7.94 -14.70
N ASP A 140 0.40 9.23 -14.94
CA ASP A 140 1.73 9.83 -15.08
C ASP A 140 2.53 9.67 -13.77
N ALA A 141 1.93 10.00 -12.62
CA ALA A 141 2.58 9.85 -11.33
C ALA A 141 2.90 8.37 -10.97
N LEU A 142 2.03 7.43 -11.33
CA LEU A 142 2.30 6.00 -11.18
C LEU A 142 3.46 5.56 -12.07
N HIS A 143 3.52 6.05 -13.30
CA HIS A 143 4.61 5.75 -14.22
C HIS A 143 5.96 6.23 -13.66
N ASP A 144 6.01 7.43 -13.12
CA ASP A 144 7.23 7.98 -12.50
C ASP A 144 7.71 7.14 -11.32
N ILE A 145 6.79 6.77 -10.41
CA ILE A 145 7.12 5.89 -9.27
C ILE A 145 7.61 4.53 -9.74
N ILE A 146 6.96 3.94 -10.73
CA ILE A 146 7.35 2.65 -11.30
C ILE A 146 8.79 2.72 -11.83
N ASN A 147 9.11 3.76 -12.60
CA ASN A 147 10.45 3.95 -13.15
C ASN A 147 11.51 4.14 -12.07
N GLU A 148 11.24 4.93 -11.04
CA GLU A 148 12.16 5.15 -9.92
C GLU A 148 12.42 3.84 -9.14
N VAL A 149 11.37 3.07 -8.89
CA VAL A 149 11.49 1.77 -8.22
C VAL A 149 12.33 0.81 -9.06
N PHE A 150 12.13 0.77 -10.39
CA PHE A 150 12.93 -0.08 -11.27
C PHE A 150 14.40 0.28 -11.26
N GLN A 151 14.71 1.56 -11.43
CA GLN A 151 16.11 2.01 -11.40
C GLN A 151 16.81 1.62 -10.10
N THR A 152 16.10 1.69 -8.97
CA THR A 152 16.64 1.35 -7.66
C THR A 152 16.81 -0.18 -7.48
N LEU A 153 15.81 -0.95 -7.88
CA LEU A 153 15.80 -2.39 -7.64
C LEU A 153 16.67 -3.17 -8.63
N ASP A 154 16.70 -2.80 -9.89
CA ASP A 154 17.54 -3.49 -10.88
C ASP A 154 19.03 -3.37 -10.58
N GLN A 155 19.46 -2.26 -9.97
CA GLN A 155 20.83 -2.09 -9.51
C GLN A 155 21.18 -3.02 -8.33
N SER A 156 20.20 -3.33 -7.50
CA SER A 156 20.40 -4.07 -6.25
C SER A 156 20.05 -5.55 -6.35
N TYR A 157 19.12 -5.91 -7.24
CA TYR A 157 18.50 -7.24 -7.30
C TYR A 157 18.25 -7.68 -8.74
N SER A 158 19.28 -8.09 -9.46
CA SER A 158 19.19 -8.51 -10.86
C SER A 158 18.28 -9.72 -11.12
N SER A 159 18.08 -10.56 -10.12
CA SER A 159 17.23 -11.78 -10.21
C SER A 159 15.74 -11.53 -9.99
N LEU A 160 15.33 -10.29 -9.67
CA LEU A 160 13.92 -9.99 -9.53
C LEU A 160 13.23 -10.09 -10.87
N PHE A 161 12.16 -10.88 -10.89
CA PHE A 161 11.32 -11.10 -12.06
C PHE A 161 9.96 -10.41 -11.96
N GLU A 162 9.42 -10.33 -10.76
CA GLU A 162 8.08 -9.83 -10.51
C GLU A 162 8.01 -8.97 -9.25
N LEU A 163 7.09 -8.03 -9.24
CA LEU A 163 6.84 -7.12 -8.11
C LEU A 163 5.36 -6.75 -8.04
N GLU A 164 4.90 -6.49 -6.84
CA GLU A 164 3.69 -5.72 -6.59
C GLU A 164 4.07 -4.41 -5.91
N LEU A 165 3.63 -3.31 -6.48
CA LEU A 165 3.70 -2.00 -5.84
C LEU A 165 2.34 -1.67 -5.23
N SER A 166 2.34 -1.28 -3.97
CA SER A 166 1.19 -0.67 -3.33
C SER A 166 1.42 0.81 -3.15
N THR A 167 0.56 1.59 -3.74
CA THR A 167 0.60 3.05 -3.66
C THR A 167 -0.72 3.58 -3.10
N ILE A 168 -0.69 4.80 -2.57
CA ILE A 168 -1.85 5.51 -2.05
C ILE A 168 -1.87 6.93 -2.59
N MET A 169 -3.05 7.43 -2.94
CA MET A 169 -3.23 8.83 -3.31
C MET A 169 -3.71 9.64 -2.11
N ASP A 170 -3.02 10.74 -1.81
CA ASP A 170 -3.40 11.66 -0.74
C ASP A 170 -4.42 12.72 -1.22
N GLN A 171 -4.88 13.55 -0.27
CA GLN A 171 -5.86 14.62 -0.54
C GLN A 171 -5.38 15.68 -1.53
N LYS A 172 -4.08 15.79 -1.78
CA LYS A 172 -3.49 16.73 -2.74
C LYS A 172 -3.27 16.11 -4.11
N GLY A 173 -3.62 14.82 -4.27
CA GLY A 173 -3.37 14.04 -5.48
C GLY A 173 -1.95 13.50 -5.59
N ALA A 174 -1.11 13.67 -4.55
CA ALA A 174 0.22 13.07 -4.56
C ALA A 174 0.14 11.56 -4.31
N ILE A 175 0.96 10.82 -5.05
CA ILE A 175 1.05 9.36 -4.93
C ILE A 175 2.22 8.99 -4.04
N TRP A 176 1.96 8.11 -3.09
CA TRP A 176 2.93 7.63 -2.12
C TRP A 176 3.14 6.14 -2.26
N LEU A 177 4.39 5.71 -2.41
CA LEU A 177 4.74 4.29 -2.35
C LEU A 177 4.65 3.80 -0.91
N MET A 178 3.79 2.83 -0.67
CA MET A 178 3.58 2.28 0.67
C MET A 178 4.47 1.07 0.91
N TYR A 179 4.54 0.16 -0.05
CA TYR A 179 5.42 -1.00 -0.01
C TYR A 179 5.65 -1.60 -1.39
N VAL A 180 6.71 -2.39 -1.46
CA VAL A 180 7.04 -3.25 -2.60
C VAL A 180 7.01 -4.69 -2.11
N ASN A 181 6.26 -5.53 -2.81
CA ASN A 181 6.17 -6.95 -2.51
C ASN A 181 6.81 -7.75 -3.65
N THR A 182 7.80 -8.58 -3.34
CA THR A 182 8.50 -9.42 -4.31
C THR A 182 7.82 -10.77 -4.55
N ILE A 183 6.75 -11.04 -3.81
CA ILE A 183 5.91 -12.25 -3.94
C ILE A 183 4.46 -11.80 -3.97
N PRO A 184 3.96 -11.33 -5.15
CA PRO A 184 2.58 -10.86 -5.26
C PRO A 184 1.57 -11.96 -4.87
N PRO A 185 0.51 -11.62 -4.11
CA PRO A 185 -0.53 -12.57 -3.72
C PRO A 185 -1.49 -12.82 -4.90
N TYR A 186 -1.06 -13.59 -5.88
CA TYR A 186 -1.76 -13.77 -7.16
C TYR A 186 -3.18 -14.31 -7.02
N GLU A 187 -3.49 -15.11 -6.02
CA GLU A 187 -4.81 -15.67 -5.81
C GLU A 187 -5.92 -14.60 -5.75
N GLN A 188 -5.60 -13.43 -5.18
CA GLN A 188 -6.54 -12.32 -5.09
C GLN A 188 -6.83 -11.71 -6.46
N TYR A 189 -5.84 -11.69 -7.36
CA TYR A 189 -5.94 -11.01 -8.64
C TYR A 189 -6.56 -11.91 -9.73
N ILE A 190 -6.27 -13.19 -9.69
CA ILE A 190 -6.75 -14.18 -10.67
C ILE A 190 -8.28 -14.25 -10.64
N ARG A 191 -8.90 -14.14 -9.47
CA ARG A 191 -10.36 -14.16 -9.31
C ARG A 191 -11.05 -12.98 -10.01
N HIS A 192 -10.32 -11.92 -10.33
CA HIS A 192 -10.87 -10.71 -10.94
C HIS A 192 -10.72 -10.65 -12.47
N SER A 193 -9.87 -11.51 -13.06
CA SER A 193 -9.62 -11.46 -14.51
C SER A 193 -8.89 -12.70 -15.03
N ASP A 194 -9.59 -13.50 -15.86
CA ASP A 194 -8.97 -14.64 -16.53
C ASP A 194 -7.80 -14.23 -17.43
N SER A 195 -7.92 -13.09 -18.10
CA SER A 195 -6.85 -12.55 -18.93
C SER A 195 -5.58 -12.17 -18.13
N LEU A 196 -5.76 -11.79 -16.88
CA LEU A 196 -4.64 -11.51 -15.97
C LEU A 196 -3.99 -12.83 -15.51
N ALA A 197 -4.80 -13.85 -15.20
CA ALA A 197 -4.29 -15.17 -14.87
C ALA A 197 -3.37 -15.68 -15.96
N GLU A 198 -3.79 -15.58 -17.22
CA GLU A 198 -2.98 -15.96 -18.38
C GLU A 198 -1.66 -15.19 -18.43
N LYS A 199 -1.67 -13.86 -18.27
CA LYS A 199 -0.45 -13.03 -18.25
C LYS A 199 0.51 -13.43 -17.12
N ILE A 200 -0.02 -13.62 -15.91
CA ILE A 200 0.76 -14.00 -14.73
C ILE A 200 1.50 -15.32 -14.95
N PHE A 201 0.81 -16.35 -15.48
CA PHE A 201 1.41 -17.66 -15.63
C PHE A 201 2.31 -17.79 -16.87
N HIS A 202 2.00 -17.06 -17.94
CA HIS A 202 2.83 -17.11 -19.14
C HIS A 202 4.13 -16.28 -19.05
N GLY A 203 4.16 -15.25 -18.19
CA GLY A 203 5.33 -14.41 -17.97
C GLY A 203 6.57 -15.22 -17.50
N PRO A 204 6.49 -15.95 -16.39
CA PRO A 204 7.59 -16.76 -15.86
C PRO A 204 8.09 -17.83 -16.85
N LEU A 205 7.17 -18.49 -17.55
CA LEU A 205 7.54 -19.52 -18.54
C LEU A 205 8.32 -18.95 -19.72
N LYS A 206 8.01 -17.74 -20.13
CA LYS A 206 8.77 -17.05 -21.20
C LYS A 206 10.14 -16.60 -20.70
N PHE A 207 10.21 -16.13 -19.45
CA PHE A 207 11.45 -15.68 -18.83
C PHE A 207 12.44 -16.83 -18.59
N SER A 208 11.98 -17.97 -18.05
CA SER A 208 12.83 -19.12 -17.72
C SER A 208 13.51 -19.78 -18.93
N ARG A 209 12.96 -19.60 -20.12
CA ARG A 209 13.54 -20.14 -21.36
C ARG A 209 14.76 -19.37 -21.87
N PHE A 210 15.04 -18.19 -21.33
CA PHE A 210 16.09 -17.28 -21.80
C PHE A 210 17.14 -16.94 -20.74
N THR A 211 16.99 -17.42 -19.52
CA THR A 211 18.07 -17.38 -18.52
C THR A 211 18.97 -18.59 -18.69
N PRO A 212 20.25 -18.40 -19.04
CA PRO A 212 21.21 -19.50 -19.18
C PRO A 212 21.49 -20.20 -17.85
#